data_9d4b31bd8ef1a1b813a74d66ccccf7b8
#
_entry.id   9d4b31bd8ef1a1b813a74d66ccccf7b8
#
_cell.length_a   1.000
_cell.length_b   1.000
_cell.length_c   1.000
_cell.angle_alpha   90.00
_cell.angle_beta   90.00
_cell.angle_gamma   90.00
#
_symmetry.space_group_name_H-M   'P 1'
#
loop_
_entity.id
_entity.type
_entity.pdbx_description
1 polymer ?
#
loop_
_entity_poly.entity_id
_entity_poly.type
_entity_poly.pdbx_seq_one_letter_code
_entity_poly.pdbx_strand_id
1 'polypeptide(L)'
;IPKEFMDISLEEMDKKFGRESSLSRSERNELWKKFKGKYVRWQGIVIYRGMGRVDWNRIGVSRQLGKDAEVEILFDWKLFEKVMNVRLGSTITYTGKLRSRPVYDAPYRLDDGDIE
;
A
#
# COMPACT_ATOMS: atom_id res chain seq x y z
N ILE A 1 -13.53 -10.91 12.77
CA ILE A 1 -12.38 -11.76 12.43
C ILE A 1 -11.11 -10.95 12.68
N PRO A 2 -10.14 -11.47 13.44
CA PRO A 2 -8.90 -10.75 13.68
C PRO A 2 -8.09 -10.58 12.39
N LYS A 3 -7.41 -9.44 12.29
CA LYS A 3 -6.52 -9.15 11.17
C LYS A 3 -5.28 -10.01 11.27
N GLU A 4 -4.92 -10.65 10.17
CA GLU A 4 -3.72 -11.47 10.10
C GLU A 4 -2.61 -10.66 9.42
N PHE A 5 -1.59 -10.31 10.19
CA PHE A 5 -0.46 -9.52 9.69
C PHE A 5 0.68 -10.42 9.22
N MET A 6 1.26 -10.06 8.08
CA MET A 6 2.50 -10.65 7.59
C MET A 6 3.67 -9.79 8.05
N ASP A 7 4.73 -10.45 8.51
CA ASP A 7 5.97 -9.78 8.85
C ASP A 7 6.87 -9.75 7.61
N ILE A 8 6.57 -8.84 6.70
CA ILE A 8 7.32 -8.67 5.46
C ILE A 8 7.46 -7.18 5.16
N SER A 9 8.67 -6.75 4.78
CA SER A 9 8.92 -5.37 4.40
C SER A 9 8.50 -5.11 2.94
N LEU A 10 8.31 -3.84 2.60
CA LEU A 10 8.04 -3.45 1.20
C LEU A 10 9.22 -3.83 0.30
N GLU A 11 10.45 -3.71 0.80
CA GLU A 11 11.64 -4.11 0.07
C GLU A 11 11.63 -5.61 -0.27
N GLU A 12 11.26 -6.45 0.69
CA GLU A 12 11.13 -7.89 0.47
C GLU A 12 10.03 -8.21 -0.53
N MET A 13 8.92 -7.47 -0.48
CA MET A 13 7.84 -7.59 -1.46
C MET A 13 8.32 -7.29 -2.88
N ASP A 14 9.11 -6.22 -3.03
CA ASP A 14 9.63 -5.84 -4.35
C ASP A 14 10.58 -6.87 -4.94
N LYS A 15 11.33 -7.57 -4.10
CA LYS A 15 12.20 -8.66 -4.56
C LYS A 15 11.40 -9.80 -5.17
N LYS A 16 10.17 -10.00 -4.71
CA LYS A 16 9.30 -11.07 -5.19
C LYS A 16 8.41 -10.63 -6.36
N PHE A 17 7.90 -9.40 -6.32
CA PHE A 17 6.86 -8.93 -7.24
C PHE A 17 7.26 -7.70 -8.05
N GLY A 18 8.39 -7.07 -7.75
CA GLY A 18 8.86 -5.89 -8.46
C GLY A 18 9.54 -6.21 -9.78
N ARG A 19 10.05 -5.18 -10.44
CA ARG A 19 10.70 -5.30 -11.75
C ARG A 19 11.90 -6.22 -11.76
N GLU A 20 12.62 -6.30 -10.63
CA GLU A 20 13.84 -7.09 -10.51
C GLU A 20 13.58 -8.53 -10.03
N SER A 21 12.30 -8.90 -9.93
CA SER A 21 11.94 -10.25 -9.51
C SER A 21 12.44 -11.28 -10.52
N SER A 22 13.05 -12.35 -10.02
CA SER A 22 13.47 -13.48 -10.84
C SER A 22 12.34 -14.46 -11.14
N LEU A 23 11.17 -14.25 -10.53
CA LEU A 23 10.03 -15.15 -10.71
C LEU A 23 9.37 -14.91 -12.06
N SER A 24 8.89 -15.98 -12.67
CA SER A 24 8.05 -15.88 -13.86
C SER A 24 6.70 -15.26 -13.50
N ARG A 25 5.94 -14.82 -14.50
CA ARG A 25 4.60 -14.29 -14.28
C ARG A 25 3.70 -15.30 -13.57
N SER A 26 3.77 -16.56 -14.00
CA SER A 26 2.99 -17.63 -13.40
C SER A 26 3.36 -17.85 -11.94
N GLU A 27 4.66 -17.87 -11.63
CA GLU A 27 5.16 -18.04 -10.27
C GLU A 27 4.73 -16.86 -9.38
N ARG A 28 4.80 -15.62 -9.90
CA ARG A 28 4.33 -14.45 -9.16
C ARG A 28 2.84 -14.54 -8.86
N ASN A 29 2.03 -14.98 -9.83
CA ASN A 29 0.59 -15.11 -9.65
C ASN A 29 0.27 -16.13 -8.55
N GLU A 30 0.96 -17.27 -8.55
CA GLU A 30 0.74 -18.30 -7.54
C GLU A 30 1.19 -17.83 -6.14
N LEU A 31 2.33 -17.17 -6.07
CA LEU A 31 2.84 -16.66 -4.80
C LEU A 31 1.92 -15.58 -4.24
N TRP A 32 1.39 -14.70 -5.11
CA TRP A 32 0.51 -13.62 -4.69
C TRP A 32 -0.76 -14.13 -4.01
N LYS A 33 -1.27 -15.28 -4.42
CA LYS A 33 -2.45 -15.90 -3.79
C LYS A 33 -2.26 -16.14 -2.31
N LYS A 34 -1.03 -16.40 -1.87
CA LYS A 34 -0.70 -16.61 -0.46
C LYS A 34 -0.65 -15.29 0.33
N PHE A 35 -0.41 -14.18 -0.35
CA PHE A 35 -0.24 -12.87 0.27
C PHE A 35 -1.54 -12.07 0.28
N LYS A 36 -2.32 -12.20 -0.77
CA LYS A 36 -3.57 -11.45 -0.92
C LYS A 36 -4.51 -11.68 0.26
N GLY A 37 -5.02 -10.58 0.82
CA GLY A 37 -5.91 -10.65 1.98
C GLY A 37 -5.20 -10.57 3.33
N LYS A 38 -3.88 -10.67 3.35
CA LYS A 38 -3.10 -10.47 4.57
C LYS A 38 -2.87 -8.97 4.80
N TYR A 39 -2.67 -8.59 6.05
CA TYR A 39 -2.37 -7.22 6.41
C TYR A 39 -0.86 -7.01 6.52
N VAL A 40 -0.44 -5.80 6.19
CA VAL A 40 0.96 -5.38 6.36
C VAL A 40 0.99 -4.07 7.14
N ARG A 41 2.13 -3.79 7.79
CA ARG A 41 2.42 -2.53 8.46
C ARG A 41 3.71 -1.98 7.89
N TRP A 42 3.61 -0.86 7.20
CA TRP A 42 4.77 -0.23 6.54
C TRP A 42 4.82 1.26 6.88
N GLN A 43 5.92 1.89 6.50
CA GLN A 43 6.15 3.31 6.71
C GLN A 43 6.53 3.95 5.37
N GLY A 44 6.06 5.17 5.14
CA GLY A 44 6.39 5.88 3.91
C GLY A 44 6.04 7.35 3.96
N ILE A 45 6.50 8.06 2.94
CA ILE A 45 6.28 9.49 2.76
C ILE A 45 5.01 9.68 1.93
N VAL A 46 4.12 10.54 2.40
CA VAL A 46 2.86 10.81 1.69
C VAL A 46 3.15 11.62 0.44
N ILE A 47 2.91 11.01 -0.72
CA ILE A 47 3.13 11.63 -2.02
C ILE A 47 1.86 12.32 -2.52
N TYR A 48 0.71 11.71 -2.31
CA TYR A 48 -0.56 12.34 -2.64
C TYR A 48 -1.66 11.87 -1.68
N ARG A 49 -2.70 12.68 -1.62
CA ARG A 49 -3.94 12.36 -0.94
C ARG A 49 -5.07 12.79 -1.87
N GLY A 50 -6.07 11.94 -2.03
CA GLY A 50 -7.24 12.28 -2.83
C GLY A 50 -7.94 13.51 -2.26
N MET A 51 -8.34 14.43 -3.13
CA MET A 51 -8.92 15.71 -2.74
C MET A 51 -10.38 15.87 -3.12
N GLY A 52 -10.91 14.95 -3.89
CA GLY A 52 -12.29 14.99 -4.34
C GLY A 52 -13.24 14.23 -3.43
N ARG A 53 -14.54 14.31 -3.75
CA ARG A 53 -15.56 13.57 -2.99
C ARG A 53 -15.47 12.07 -3.22
N VAL A 54 -14.92 11.67 -4.36
CA VAL A 54 -14.86 10.26 -4.76
C VAL A 54 -13.56 9.62 -4.30
N ASP A 55 -12.48 10.39 -4.27
CA ASP A 55 -11.14 9.86 -4.01
C ASP A 55 -10.51 10.33 -2.70
N TRP A 56 -11.31 10.95 -1.80
CA TRP A 56 -10.83 11.45 -0.50
C TRP A 56 -10.10 10.36 0.30
N ASN A 57 -10.48 9.11 0.09
CA ASN A 57 -10.04 7.97 0.89
C ASN A 57 -8.77 7.30 0.35
N ARG A 58 -8.05 7.97 -0.54
CA ARG A 58 -6.84 7.41 -1.13
C ARG A 58 -5.61 8.19 -0.67
N ILE A 59 -4.61 7.46 -0.19
CA ILE A 59 -3.30 8.03 0.13
C ILE A 59 -2.26 7.21 -0.61
N GLY A 60 -1.38 7.91 -1.36
CA GLY A 60 -0.24 7.30 -2.00
C GLY A 60 1.03 7.60 -1.24
N VAL A 61 1.85 6.59 -0.98
CA VAL A 61 3.10 6.73 -0.23
C VAL A 61 4.27 6.15 -1.00
N SER A 62 5.46 6.67 -0.71
CA SER A 62 6.71 6.17 -1.26
C SER A 62 7.77 6.14 -0.18
N ARG A 63 8.76 5.25 -0.35
CA ARG A 63 9.92 5.22 0.54
C ARG A 63 10.84 6.42 0.31
N GLN A 64 10.73 7.08 -0.84
CA GLN A 64 11.60 8.21 -1.23
C GLN A 64 10.78 9.39 -1.68
N LEU A 65 11.15 10.57 -1.19
CA LEU A 65 10.56 11.82 -1.63
C LEU A 65 10.88 12.07 -3.11
N GLY A 66 9.93 12.61 -3.85
CA GLY A 66 10.11 12.94 -5.26
C GLY A 66 9.93 11.77 -6.22
N LYS A 67 9.53 10.61 -5.72
CA LYS A 67 9.22 9.43 -6.54
C LYS A 67 7.70 9.24 -6.61
N ASP A 68 7.26 8.47 -7.60
CA ASP A 68 5.86 8.07 -7.69
C ASP A 68 5.48 7.19 -6.51
N ALA A 69 4.19 7.17 -6.18
CA ALA A 69 3.70 6.35 -5.09
C ALA A 69 3.97 4.87 -5.36
N GLU A 70 4.53 4.20 -4.37
CA GLU A 70 4.78 2.75 -4.41
C GLU A 70 3.61 1.95 -3.84
N VAL A 71 2.84 2.58 -2.95
CA VAL A 71 1.69 1.96 -2.29
C VAL A 71 0.55 2.96 -2.27
N GLU A 72 -0.63 2.51 -2.64
CA GLU A 72 -1.87 3.27 -2.53
C GLU A 72 -2.77 2.59 -1.51
N ILE A 73 -3.23 3.34 -0.52
CA ILE A 73 -4.02 2.83 0.60
C ILE A 73 -5.42 3.40 0.52
N LEU A 74 -6.43 2.54 0.64
CA LEU A 74 -7.83 2.91 0.68
C LEU A 74 -8.37 2.81 2.10
N PHE A 75 -9.14 3.82 2.52
CA PHE A 75 -9.65 3.94 3.88
C PHE A 75 -11.18 3.92 3.91
N ASP A 76 -11.73 3.37 4.99
CA ASP A 76 -13.17 3.41 5.24
C ASP A 76 -13.61 4.80 5.67
N TRP A 77 -14.88 5.14 5.42
CA TRP A 77 -15.45 6.45 5.75
C TRP A 77 -15.29 6.84 7.22
N LYS A 78 -15.33 5.91 8.13
CA LYS A 78 -15.16 6.20 9.57
C LYS A 78 -13.78 6.78 9.92
N LEU A 79 -12.81 6.69 9.01
CA LEU A 79 -11.47 7.26 9.17
C LEU A 79 -11.30 8.59 8.45
N PHE A 80 -12.39 9.19 7.99
CA PHE A 80 -12.34 10.41 7.17
C PHE A 80 -11.51 11.53 7.81
N GLU A 81 -11.75 11.85 9.07
CA GLU A 81 -11.02 12.92 9.76
C GLU A 81 -9.53 12.62 9.85
N LYS A 82 -9.19 11.37 10.15
CA LYS A 82 -7.81 10.92 10.26
C LYS A 82 -7.08 11.09 8.92
N VAL A 83 -7.74 10.71 7.83
CA VAL A 83 -7.19 10.84 6.47
C VAL A 83 -7.02 12.32 6.09
N MET A 84 -8.02 13.15 6.41
CA MET A 84 -7.98 14.57 6.07
C MET A 84 -6.86 15.33 6.82
N ASN A 85 -6.42 14.82 7.96
CA ASN A 85 -5.35 15.43 8.75
C ASN A 85 -3.95 15.03 8.30
N VAL A 86 -3.83 14.11 7.36
CA VAL A 86 -2.52 13.69 6.83
C VAL A 86 -1.95 14.80 5.95
N ARG A 87 -0.68 15.13 6.17
CA ARG A 87 0.02 16.17 5.41
C ARG A 87 0.88 15.54 4.31
N LEU A 88 0.84 16.16 3.13
CA LEU A 88 1.74 15.79 2.04
C LEU A 88 3.18 15.99 2.48
N GLY A 89 4.06 15.04 2.12
CA GLY A 89 5.47 15.08 2.47
C GLY A 89 5.79 14.55 3.87
N SER A 90 4.78 14.28 4.70
CA SER A 90 5.02 13.70 6.02
C SER A 90 5.25 12.19 5.91
N THR A 91 5.96 11.65 6.91
CA THR A 91 6.16 10.21 7.02
C THR A 91 5.06 9.63 7.93
N ILE A 92 4.39 8.61 7.44
CA ILE A 92 3.34 7.93 8.20
C ILE A 92 3.67 6.45 8.34
N THR A 93 3.19 5.85 9.42
CA THR A 93 3.14 4.41 9.59
C THR A 93 1.69 4.00 9.31
N TYR A 94 1.51 3.06 8.42
CA TYR A 94 0.19 2.66 7.98
C TYR A 94 0.05 1.15 7.96
N THR A 95 -1.18 0.70 8.06
CA THR A 95 -1.54 -0.70 7.90
C THR A 95 -2.59 -0.83 6.80
N GLY A 96 -2.67 -2.00 6.20
CA GLY A 96 -3.68 -2.28 5.21
C GLY A 96 -3.64 -3.72 4.74
N LYS A 97 -4.72 -4.13 4.12
CA LYS A 97 -4.89 -5.47 3.59
C LYS A 97 -4.45 -5.51 2.14
N LEU A 98 -3.56 -6.42 1.79
CA LEU A 98 -3.05 -6.57 0.44
C LEU A 98 -4.18 -6.92 -0.52
N ARG A 99 -4.39 -6.07 -1.52
CA ARG A 99 -5.42 -6.23 -2.54
C ARG A 99 -4.84 -6.57 -3.90
N SER A 100 -3.89 -5.76 -4.38
CA SER A 100 -3.27 -5.99 -5.68
C SER A 100 -1.80 -5.63 -5.64
N ARG A 101 -1.03 -6.37 -6.44
CA ARG A 101 0.39 -6.12 -6.65
C ARG A 101 0.60 -5.21 -7.85
N PRO A 102 1.80 -4.62 -8.00
CA PRO A 102 2.09 -3.80 -9.17
C PRO A 102 1.98 -4.61 -10.46
N VAL A 103 1.32 -3.99 -11.43
CA VAL A 103 1.33 -4.44 -12.82
C VAL A 103 1.78 -3.22 -13.61
N TYR A 104 2.86 -3.35 -14.35
CA TYR A 104 3.56 -2.22 -14.97
C TYR A 104 4.07 -1.25 -13.87
N ASP A 105 3.67 0.01 -13.91
CA ASP A 105 4.10 1.03 -12.95
C ASP A 105 3.05 1.33 -11.88
N ALA A 106 1.99 0.53 -11.80
CA ALA A 106 0.96 0.73 -10.79
C ALA A 106 1.49 0.42 -9.39
N PRO A 107 1.03 1.14 -8.35
CA PRO A 107 1.45 0.84 -6.97
C PRO A 107 0.79 -0.43 -6.44
N TYR A 108 1.35 -0.94 -5.34
CA TYR A 108 0.61 -1.91 -4.53
C TYR A 108 -0.64 -1.23 -4.01
N ARG A 109 -1.75 -1.96 -3.97
CA ARG A 109 -3.00 -1.43 -3.42
C ARG A 109 -3.39 -2.17 -2.17
N LEU A 110 -3.68 -1.40 -1.13
CA LEU A 110 -4.14 -1.92 0.16
C LEU A 110 -5.57 -1.44 0.41
N ASP A 111 -6.40 -2.35 0.93
CA ASP A 111 -7.74 -2.03 1.42
C ASP A 111 -7.72 -1.96 2.94
N ASP A 112 -8.81 -1.49 3.52
CA ASP A 112 -9.02 -1.45 4.97
C ASP A 112 -7.83 -0.80 5.69
N GLY A 113 -7.40 0.34 5.17
CA GLY A 113 -6.24 1.06 5.67
C GLY A 113 -6.47 1.71 7.02
N ASP A 114 -5.38 1.88 7.77
CA ASP A 114 -5.35 2.68 8.98
C ASP A 114 -4.00 3.38 9.07
N ILE A 115 -3.95 4.45 9.86
CA ILE A 115 -2.74 5.24 10.09
C ILE A 115 -2.45 5.18 11.58
N GLU A 116 -1.22 4.82 11.90
CA GLU A 116 -0.77 4.76 13.29
C GLU A 116 -0.07 6.04 13.73
#